data_9139a947f53c1d01539f8d1977e2ecce
#
_entry.id   9139a947f53c1d01539f8d1977e2ecce
#
_cell.length_a   1.000
_cell.length_b   1.000
_cell.length_c   1.000
_cell.angle_alpha   90.00
_cell.angle_beta   90.00
_cell.angle_gamma   90.00
#
_symmetry.space_group_name_H-M   'P 1'
#
loop_
_entity.id
_entity.type
_entity.pdbx_description
1 polymer ?
#
loop_
_entity_poly.entity_id
_entity_poly.type
_entity_poly.pdbx_seq_one_letter_code
_entity_poly.pdbx_strand_id
1 'polypeptide(L)'
;MPVRIIGCGNIDRGDDGAGLLVARRLREMGTGAQEQSGEALSLIESWAGAEDVIVVDAVVSGKAPGEITVWDARAHPVSSGIWRGSTHDFGLAEAVELARVLDRLPARLWIYGIEGRRFEQGSRPSPEVTRAIEEVAERIARGVTGAAAGTELAPKRPKRRGRGR
;
A
#
# COMPACT_ATOMS: atom_id res chain seq x y z
N MET A 1 0.28 -17.84 9.92
CA MET A 1 0.55 -16.52 10.53
C MET A 1 -0.40 -15.49 9.92
N PRO A 2 -1.02 -14.67 10.74
CA PRO A 2 -1.92 -13.65 10.22
C PRO A 2 -1.15 -12.59 9.40
N VAL A 3 -1.80 -12.06 8.37
CA VAL A 3 -1.26 -10.95 7.57
C VAL A 3 -1.34 -9.67 8.38
N ARG A 4 -0.25 -8.94 8.47
CA ARG A 4 -0.22 -7.61 9.08
C ARG A 4 -0.48 -6.54 8.03
N ILE A 5 -1.51 -5.74 8.23
CA ILE A 5 -1.92 -4.69 7.30
C ILE A 5 -1.60 -3.33 7.90
N ILE A 6 -0.91 -2.49 7.13
CA ILE A 6 -0.45 -1.17 7.56
C ILE A 6 -0.88 -0.15 6.51
N GLY A 7 -1.70 0.80 6.91
CA GLY A 7 -2.02 1.96 6.10
C GLY A 7 -1.13 3.14 6.46
N CYS A 8 -0.54 3.77 5.45
CA CYS A 8 0.36 4.91 5.61
C CYS A 8 -0.22 6.19 5.02
N GLY A 9 0.19 7.31 5.53
CA GLY A 9 -0.09 8.61 4.95
C GLY A 9 -0.35 9.72 5.96
N ASN A 10 -0.88 10.83 5.45
CA ASN A 10 -1.30 11.99 6.23
C ASN A 10 -2.77 12.29 5.95
N ILE A 11 -3.62 12.13 6.95
CA ILE A 11 -5.07 12.29 6.83
C ILE A 11 -5.48 13.74 6.48
N ASP A 12 -4.66 14.71 6.83
CA ASP A 12 -4.96 16.14 6.62
C ASP A 12 -4.64 16.64 5.21
N ARG A 13 -4.13 15.78 4.33
CA ARG A 13 -3.65 16.16 3.00
C ARG A 13 -4.38 15.42 1.87
N GLY A 14 -5.69 15.42 1.89
CA GLY A 14 -6.50 14.87 0.79
C GLY A 14 -6.17 13.43 0.46
N ASP A 15 -5.73 13.19 -0.77
CA ASP A 15 -5.42 11.83 -1.27
C ASP A 15 -4.25 11.16 -0.54
N ASP A 16 -3.40 11.92 0.14
CA ASP A 16 -2.32 11.38 0.98
C ASP A 16 -2.83 10.58 2.18
N GLY A 17 -4.08 10.75 2.55
CA GLY A 17 -4.77 9.96 3.56
C GLY A 17 -5.30 8.60 3.09
N ALA A 18 -5.15 8.26 1.82
CA ALA A 18 -5.76 7.06 1.24
C ALA A 18 -5.41 5.77 2.00
N GLY A 19 -4.13 5.56 2.31
CA GLY A 19 -3.69 4.37 3.05
C GLY A 19 -4.29 4.29 4.45
N LEU A 20 -4.38 5.41 5.17
CA LEU A 20 -5.02 5.48 6.49
C LEU A 20 -6.50 5.16 6.42
N LEU A 21 -7.18 5.67 5.40
CA LEU A 21 -8.62 5.43 5.20
C LEU A 21 -8.91 3.97 4.84
N VAL A 22 -8.04 3.33 4.08
CA VAL A 22 -8.13 1.87 3.84
C VAL A 22 -8.01 1.10 5.16
N ALA A 23 -7.04 1.44 6.01
CA ALA A 23 -6.88 0.80 7.30
C ALA A 23 -8.12 0.97 8.19
N ARG A 24 -8.70 2.17 8.23
CA ARG A 24 -9.95 2.44 8.98
C ARG A 24 -11.11 1.63 8.43
N ARG A 25 -11.25 1.57 7.12
CA ARG A 25 -12.30 0.79 6.47
C ARG A 25 -12.17 -0.70 6.76
N LEU A 26 -10.96 -1.23 6.73
CA LEU A 26 -10.69 -2.63 7.08
C LEU A 26 -11.07 -2.94 8.53
N ARG A 27 -10.78 -2.05 9.47
CA ARG A 27 -11.22 -2.22 10.87
C ARG A 27 -12.74 -2.25 10.99
N GLU A 28 -13.45 -1.38 10.28
CA GLU A 28 -14.93 -1.41 10.23
C GLU A 28 -15.47 -2.73 9.66
N MET A 29 -14.74 -3.35 8.75
CA MET A 29 -15.07 -4.66 8.16
C MET A 29 -14.68 -5.85 9.06
N GLY A 30 -14.09 -5.60 10.22
CA GLY A 30 -13.67 -6.64 11.17
C GLY A 30 -12.26 -7.18 10.92
N THR A 31 -11.50 -6.56 10.01
CA THR A 31 -10.11 -6.94 9.72
C THR A 31 -9.15 -6.00 10.46
N GLY A 32 -8.20 -6.56 11.21
CA GLY A 32 -7.19 -5.79 11.93
C GLY A 32 -6.24 -5.06 10.96
N ALA A 33 -6.07 -3.76 11.16
CA ALA A 33 -5.16 -2.94 10.39
C ALA A 33 -4.58 -1.82 11.26
N GLN A 34 -3.34 -1.43 10.97
CA GLN A 34 -2.62 -0.38 11.69
C GLN A 34 -2.49 0.87 10.83
N GLU A 35 -2.41 2.02 11.47
CA GLU A 35 -2.10 3.30 10.83
C GLU A 35 -0.69 3.75 11.19
N GLN A 36 0.05 4.25 10.19
CA GLN A 36 1.39 4.79 10.34
C GLN A 36 1.54 6.09 9.54
N SER A 37 2.43 6.97 9.96
CA SER A 37 2.70 8.23 9.25
C SER A 37 3.47 8.04 7.93
N GLY A 38 4.05 6.87 7.71
CA GLY A 38 4.93 6.62 6.56
C GLY A 38 6.40 6.95 6.81
N GLU A 39 6.77 7.34 8.02
CA GLU A 39 8.17 7.50 8.41
C GLU A 39 8.90 6.15 8.36
N ALA A 40 10.09 6.13 7.72
CA ALA A 40 10.79 4.89 7.39
C ALA A 40 11.05 3.97 8.59
N LEU A 41 11.61 4.50 9.66
CA LEU A 41 11.94 3.69 10.83
C LEU A 41 10.70 3.16 11.55
N SER A 42 9.68 4.00 11.71
CA SER A 42 8.41 3.60 12.31
C SER A 42 7.72 2.51 11.50
N LEU A 43 7.81 2.60 10.18
CA LEU A 43 7.24 1.61 9.28
C LEU A 43 7.97 0.27 9.39
N ILE A 44 9.30 0.28 9.39
CA ILE A 44 10.12 -0.93 9.57
C ILE A 44 9.83 -1.59 10.93
N GLU A 45 9.73 -0.81 11.98
CA GLU A 45 9.36 -1.32 13.31
C GLU A 45 7.94 -1.90 13.33
N SER A 46 7.00 -1.30 12.60
CA SER A 46 5.61 -1.76 12.57
C SER A 46 5.44 -3.15 11.95
N TRP A 47 6.32 -3.57 11.05
CA TRP A 47 6.26 -4.91 10.47
C TRP A 47 7.24 -5.91 11.09
N ALA A 48 8.01 -5.51 12.08
CA ALA A 48 8.96 -6.41 12.76
C ALA A 48 8.24 -7.65 13.32
N GLY A 49 8.81 -8.81 13.05
CA GLY A 49 8.26 -10.11 13.49
C GLY A 49 7.09 -10.64 12.67
N ALA A 50 6.63 -9.93 11.65
CA ALA A 50 5.60 -10.40 10.73
C ALA A 50 6.22 -11.06 9.50
N GLU A 51 5.64 -12.18 9.05
CA GLU A 51 6.05 -12.85 7.82
C GLU A 51 5.35 -12.27 6.58
N ASP A 52 4.04 -12.00 6.72
CA ASP A 52 3.20 -11.47 5.66
C ASP A 52 2.76 -10.05 6.00
N VAL A 53 3.12 -9.11 5.16
CA VAL A 53 2.79 -7.70 5.35
C VAL A 53 2.19 -7.11 4.09
N ILE A 54 1.11 -6.36 4.25
CA ILE A 54 0.51 -5.52 3.23
C ILE A 54 0.63 -4.07 3.71
N VAL A 55 1.21 -3.21 2.89
CA VAL A 55 1.26 -1.77 3.12
C VAL A 55 0.42 -1.07 2.07
N VAL A 56 -0.41 -0.12 2.49
CA VAL A 56 -1.23 0.70 1.61
C VAL A 56 -0.81 2.16 1.74
N ASP A 57 -0.54 2.81 0.62
CA ASP A 57 -0.16 4.22 0.57
C ASP A 57 -0.67 4.89 -0.71
N ALA A 58 -0.78 6.20 -0.67
CA ALA A 58 -0.99 6.99 -1.87
C ALA A 58 0.31 7.08 -2.68
N VAL A 59 0.17 7.15 -4.00
CA VAL A 59 1.32 7.25 -4.91
C VAL A 59 1.08 8.34 -5.95
N VAL A 60 2.17 8.88 -6.47
CA VAL A 60 2.17 9.80 -7.62
C VAL A 60 3.13 9.23 -8.66
N SER A 61 2.58 8.54 -9.65
CA SER A 61 3.37 7.86 -10.70
C SER A 61 3.02 8.32 -12.12
N GLY A 62 2.10 9.28 -12.25
CA GLY A 62 1.61 9.76 -13.55
C GLY A 62 0.44 8.95 -14.12
N LYS A 63 -0.07 7.95 -13.39
CA LYS A 63 -1.28 7.22 -13.76
C LYS A 63 -2.54 8.03 -13.47
N ALA A 64 -3.68 7.55 -13.93
CA ALA A 64 -4.96 8.19 -13.66
C ALA A 64 -5.29 8.15 -12.15
N PRO A 65 -5.86 9.22 -11.57
CA PRO A 65 -6.27 9.23 -10.17
C PRO A 65 -7.19 8.07 -9.82
N GLY A 66 -6.94 7.44 -8.68
CA GLY A 66 -7.68 6.26 -8.23
C GLY A 66 -7.21 4.95 -8.83
N GLU A 67 -6.25 4.95 -9.73
CA GLU A 67 -5.67 3.71 -10.27
C GLU A 67 -4.89 2.99 -9.18
N ILE A 68 -5.09 1.67 -9.09
CA ILE A 68 -4.49 0.83 -8.05
C ILE A 68 -3.32 0.07 -8.64
N THR A 69 -2.16 0.18 -7.99
CA THR A 69 -0.96 -0.59 -8.32
C THR A 69 -0.64 -1.54 -7.18
N VAL A 70 -0.40 -2.80 -7.49
CA VAL A 70 0.04 -3.81 -6.51
C VAL A 70 1.47 -4.21 -6.83
N TRP A 71 2.33 -4.14 -5.84
CA TRP A 71 3.76 -4.34 -6.00
C TRP A 71 4.30 -5.39 -5.04
N ASP A 72 5.03 -6.37 -5.56
CA ASP A 72 5.79 -7.31 -4.75
C ASP A 72 7.16 -6.71 -4.41
N ALA A 73 7.24 -6.11 -3.23
CA ALA A 73 8.45 -5.40 -2.79
C ALA A 73 9.59 -6.35 -2.40
N ARG A 74 9.29 -7.61 -2.14
CA ARG A 74 10.32 -8.62 -1.86
C ARG A 74 11.03 -9.05 -3.15
N ALA A 75 10.29 -9.24 -4.22
CA ALA A 75 10.79 -9.72 -5.51
C ALA A 75 11.42 -8.61 -6.35
N HIS A 76 10.95 -7.35 -6.20
CA HIS A 76 11.35 -6.23 -7.05
C HIS A 76 11.68 -5.00 -6.23
N PRO A 77 12.82 -4.31 -6.52
CA PRO A 77 13.14 -3.04 -5.89
C PRO A 77 12.05 -2.00 -6.12
N VAL A 78 11.78 -1.18 -5.11
CA VAL A 78 10.83 -0.07 -5.21
C VAL A 78 11.59 1.17 -5.67
N SER A 79 11.25 1.67 -6.86
CA SER A 79 11.84 2.90 -7.37
C SER A 79 11.27 4.12 -6.67
N SER A 80 12.12 4.94 -6.06
CA SER A 80 11.72 6.20 -5.41
C SER A 80 11.04 7.19 -6.35
N GLY A 81 11.26 7.07 -7.68
CA GLY A 81 10.61 7.89 -8.69
C GLY A 81 9.14 7.58 -8.92
N ILE A 82 8.68 6.36 -8.56
CA ILE A 82 7.30 5.90 -8.76
C ILE A 82 6.44 6.17 -7.52
N TRP A 83 7.04 6.22 -6.34
CA TRP A 83 6.34 6.30 -5.05
C TRP A 83 6.54 7.67 -4.39
N ARG A 84 6.14 8.74 -5.07
CA ARG A 84 6.30 10.13 -4.62
C ARG A 84 5.08 10.66 -3.84
N GLY A 85 4.33 9.83 -3.14
CA GLY A 85 3.13 10.26 -2.42
C GLY A 85 3.41 10.94 -1.09
N SER A 86 4.58 10.74 -0.51
CA SER A 86 4.94 11.29 0.80
C SER A 86 5.69 12.61 0.66
N THR A 87 5.30 13.61 1.44
CA THR A 87 6.04 14.88 1.60
C THR A 87 7.20 14.77 2.58
N HIS A 88 7.44 13.58 3.12
CA HIS A 88 8.57 13.30 3.99
C HIS A 88 9.77 12.88 3.16
N ASP A 89 10.97 13.34 3.52
CA ASP A 89 12.22 13.04 2.83
C ASP A 89 12.55 11.53 2.82
N PHE A 90 11.90 10.76 3.69
CA PHE A 90 11.99 9.31 3.77
C PHE A 90 10.58 8.68 3.75
N GLY A 91 10.12 8.33 2.56
CA GLY A 91 8.84 7.70 2.35
C GLY A 91 8.90 6.16 2.35
N LEU A 92 7.82 5.56 1.84
CA LEU A 92 7.65 4.10 1.77
C LEU A 92 8.76 3.43 0.94
N ALA A 93 9.14 4.01 -0.21
CA ALA A 93 10.19 3.43 -1.05
C ALA A 93 11.53 3.36 -0.32
N GLU A 94 11.90 4.42 0.37
CA GLU A 94 13.13 4.48 1.17
C GLU A 94 13.08 3.52 2.35
N ALA A 95 11.94 3.38 3.00
CA ALA A 95 11.74 2.40 4.09
C ALA A 95 11.98 0.97 3.60
N VAL A 96 11.40 0.61 2.47
CA VAL A 96 11.57 -0.72 1.87
C VAL A 96 13.02 -1.00 1.51
N GLU A 97 13.69 -0.05 0.85
CA GLU A 97 15.09 -0.23 0.43
C GLU A 97 16.05 -0.24 1.63
N LEU A 98 15.79 0.58 2.65
CA LEU A 98 16.55 0.53 3.90
C LEU A 98 16.37 -0.83 4.60
N ALA A 99 15.16 -1.32 4.69
CA ALA A 99 14.88 -2.64 5.28
C ALA A 99 15.55 -3.77 4.50
N ARG A 100 15.62 -3.66 3.16
CA ARG A 100 16.34 -4.60 2.31
C ARG A 100 17.83 -4.66 2.67
N VAL A 101 18.48 -3.51 2.81
CA VAL A 101 19.89 -3.41 3.19
C VAL A 101 20.15 -3.94 4.60
N LEU A 102 19.23 -3.69 5.52
CA LEU A 102 19.32 -4.12 6.92
C LEU A 102 18.88 -5.57 7.14
N ASP A 103 18.48 -6.27 6.09
CA ASP A 103 17.88 -7.63 6.16
C ASP A 103 16.67 -7.69 7.10
N ARG A 104 15.80 -6.69 7.00
CA ARG A 104 14.58 -6.54 7.81
C ARG A 104 13.30 -6.53 6.98
N LEU A 105 13.36 -6.96 5.71
CA LEU A 105 12.14 -7.13 4.94
C LEU A 105 11.35 -8.35 5.47
N PRO A 106 10.02 -8.25 5.53
CA PRO A 106 9.19 -9.42 5.76
C PRO A 106 9.41 -10.49 4.69
N ALA A 107 9.10 -11.74 4.98
CA ALA A 107 9.21 -12.82 4.02
C ALA A 107 8.36 -12.56 2.77
N ARG A 108 7.18 -11.95 2.95
CA ARG A 108 6.31 -11.47 1.89
C ARG A 108 5.86 -10.04 2.21
N LEU A 109 6.07 -9.12 1.27
CA LEU A 109 5.70 -7.71 1.40
C LEU A 109 5.01 -7.23 0.13
N TRP A 110 3.72 -6.97 0.26
CA TRP A 110 2.89 -6.42 -0.81
C TRP A 110 2.58 -4.96 -0.54
N ILE A 111 2.73 -4.12 -1.55
CA ILE A 111 2.38 -2.71 -1.49
C ILE A 111 1.21 -2.45 -2.42
N TYR A 112 0.14 -1.89 -1.87
CA TYR A 112 -1.00 -1.37 -2.61
C TYR A 112 -0.87 0.13 -2.71
N GLY A 113 -0.67 0.64 -3.91
CA GLY A 113 -0.59 2.06 -4.20
C GLY A 113 -1.90 2.56 -4.80
N ILE A 114 -2.42 3.66 -4.28
CA ILE A 114 -3.58 4.36 -4.83
C ILE A 114 -3.09 5.66 -5.44
N GLU A 115 -3.25 5.82 -6.76
CA GLU A 115 -2.83 7.02 -7.45
C GLU A 115 -3.66 8.23 -6.99
N GLY A 116 -2.98 9.24 -6.44
CA GLY A 116 -3.60 10.46 -5.96
C GLY A 116 -3.33 11.64 -6.89
N ARG A 117 -4.11 12.71 -6.71
CA ARG A 117 -3.91 14.00 -7.42
C ARG A 117 -4.07 15.21 -6.53
N ARG A 118 -4.75 15.09 -5.39
CA ARG A 118 -5.07 16.20 -4.50
C ARG A 118 -4.38 16.03 -3.16
N PHE A 119 -3.36 16.84 -2.91
CA PHE A 119 -2.51 16.73 -1.72
C PHE A 119 -2.48 18.00 -0.87
N GLU A 120 -3.41 18.92 -1.09
CA GLU A 120 -3.47 20.17 -0.37
C GLU A 120 -3.88 19.97 1.09
N GLN A 121 -3.24 20.73 1.98
CA GLN A 121 -3.57 20.71 3.40
C GLN A 121 -5.04 21.05 3.62
N GLY A 122 -5.74 20.24 4.40
CA GLY A 122 -7.15 20.42 4.71
C GLY A 122 -8.11 19.96 3.62
N SER A 123 -7.62 19.44 2.48
CA SER A 123 -8.48 18.90 1.43
C SER A 123 -8.99 17.50 1.78
N ARG A 124 -10.13 17.14 1.19
CA ARG A 124 -10.68 15.77 1.24
C ARG A 124 -10.10 14.93 0.12
N PRO A 125 -10.08 13.60 0.25
CA PRO A 125 -9.76 12.73 -0.88
C PRO A 125 -10.65 13.00 -2.10
N SER A 126 -10.05 12.91 -3.28
CA SER A 126 -10.80 13.02 -4.53
C SER A 126 -11.81 11.88 -4.68
N PRO A 127 -12.89 12.05 -5.48
CA PRO A 127 -13.89 11.00 -5.68
C PRO A 127 -13.30 9.69 -6.22
N GLU A 128 -12.33 9.78 -7.11
CA GLU A 128 -11.64 8.63 -7.71
C GLU A 128 -10.85 7.84 -6.64
N VAL A 129 -10.18 8.55 -5.75
CA VAL A 129 -9.44 7.94 -4.64
C VAL A 129 -10.40 7.35 -3.61
N THR A 130 -11.51 8.01 -3.32
CA THR A 130 -12.54 7.47 -2.41
C THR A 130 -13.08 6.13 -2.90
N ARG A 131 -13.33 5.99 -4.18
CA ARG A 131 -13.73 4.70 -4.79
C ARG A 131 -12.63 3.64 -4.71
N ALA A 132 -11.39 4.04 -4.94
CA ALA A 132 -10.24 3.15 -4.85
C ALA A 132 -10.01 2.65 -3.41
N ILE A 133 -10.24 3.47 -2.41
CA ILE A 133 -10.17 3.09 -1.00
C ILE A 133 -11.11 1.90 -0.70
N GLU A 134 -12.37 1.98 -1.13
CA GLU A 134 -13.32 0.88 -0.96
C GLU A 134 -12.86 -0.37 -1.70
N GLU A 135 -12.43 -0.25 -2.94
CA GLU A 135 -11.96 -1.37 -3.74
C GLU A 135 -10.75 -2.07 -3.13
N VAL A 136 -9.76 -1.31 -2.68
CA VAL A 136 -8.56 -1.87 -2.03
C VAL A 136 -8.93 -2.57 -0.73
N ALA A 137 -9.76 -1.94 0.10
CA ALA A 137 -10.22 -2.55 1.36
C ALA A 137 -10.94 -3.88 1.11
N GLU A 138 -11.83 -3.93 0.14
CA GLU A 138 -12.54 -5.16 -0.24
C GLU A 138 -11.59 -6.24 -0.77
N ARG A 139 -10.64 -5.88 -1.62
CA ARG A 139 -9.63 -6.82 -2.14
C ARG A 139 -8.78 -7.41 -1.03
N ILE A 140 -8.31 -6.59 -0.11
CA ILE A 140 -7.49 -7.04 1.01
C ILE A 140 -8.31 -7.93 1.95
N ALA A 141 -9.51 -7.53 2.30
CA ALA A 141 -10.38 -8.31 3.16
C ALA A 141 -10.68 -9.70 2.58
N ARG A 142 -10.97 -9.79 1.30
CA ARG A 142 -11.20 -11.07 0.60
C ARG A 142 -9.94 -11.91 0.53
N GLY A 143 -8.79 -11.30 0.28
CA GLY A 143 -7.50 -11.98 0.24
C GLY A 143 -7.09 -12.56 1.59
N VAL A 144 -7.30 -11.83 2.66
CA VAL A 144 -7.05 -12.29 4.03
C VAL A 144 -7.97 -13.46 4.39
N THR A 145 -9.25 -13.36 4.05
CA THR A 145 -10.22 -14.45 4.24
C THR A 145 -9.86 -15.66 3.37
N GLY A 146 -9.47 -15.44 2.11
CA GLY A 146 -9.02 -16.48 1.19
C GLY A 146 -7.69 -17.13 1.60
N ALA A 147 -6.76 -16.38 2.19
CA ALA A 147 -5.50 -16.91 2.71
C ALA A 147 -5.72 -17.91 3.87
N ALA A 148 -6.74 -17.67 4.70
CA ALA A 148 -7.18 -18.62 5.72
C ALA A 148 -7.70 -19.92 5.12
N ALA A 149 -8.17 -19.90 3.86
CA ALA A 149 -8.61 -21.06 3.07
C ALA A 149 -7.54 -21.63 2.13
N GLY A 150 -6.29 -21.15 2.22
CA GLY A 150 -5.17 -21.61 1.38
C GLY A 150 -5.12 -21.02 -0.02
N THR A 151 -5.80 -19.92 -0.27
CA THR A 151 -5.85 -19.25 -1.57
C THR A 151 -4.81 -18.12 -1.67
N GLU A 152 -4.14 -18.08 -2.79
CA GLU A 152 -3.00 -17.22 -3.12
C GLU A 152 -3.33 -15.72 -3.07
N LEU A 153 -2.55 -14.96 -2.29
CA LEU A 153 -2.61 -13.49 -2.21
C LEU A 153 -1.96 -12.78 -3.42
N ALA A 154 -1.41 -13.55 -4.38
CA ALA A 154 -0.72 -12.99 -5.52
C ALA A 154 -1.69 -12.31 -6.51
N PRO A 155 -1.42 -11.07 -6.94
CA PRO A 155 -2.15 -10.46 -8.02
C PRO A 155 -1.96 -11.26 -9.31
N LYS A 156 -3.04 -11.51 -10.05
CA LYS A 156 -2.94 -12.11 -11.38
C LYS A 156 -2.03 -11.24 -12.23
N ARG A 157 -0.96 -11.81 -12.78
CA ARG A 157 -0.07 -11.12 -13.72
C ARG A 157 -0.91 -10.53 -14.85
N PRO A 158 -0.70 -9.25 -15.23
CA PRO A 158 -1.34 -8.71 -16.41
C PRO A 158 -0.93 -9.57 -17.61
N LYS A 159 -1.91 -10.01 -18.38
CA LYS A 159 -1.65 -10.74 -19.64
C LYS A 159 -0.80 -9.82 -20.51
N ARG A 160 0.41 -10.25 -20.87
CA ARG A 160 1.21 -9.59 -21.89
C ARG A 160 0.35 -9.52 -23.16
N ARG A 161 0.00 -8.31 -23.57
CA ARG A 161 -0.55 -8.12 -24.91
C ARG A 161 0.55 -8.54 -25.87
N GLY A 162 0.34 -9.64 -26.59
CA GLY A 162 1.21 -10.06 -27.65
C GLY A 162 1.36 -8.93 -28.65
N ARG A 163 2.60 -8.56 -28.93
CA ARG A 163 2.87 -7.72 -30.10
C ARG A 163 2.51 -8.58 -31.32
N GLY A 164 1.37 -8.25 -31.95
CA GLY A 164 1.07 -8.73 -33.27
C GLY A 164 2.16 -8.19 -34.25
N ARG A 165 2.65 -9.07 -35.10
CA ARG A 165 3.51 -8.72 -36.25
C ARG A 165 2.73 -7.91 -37.27
#